data_13044b5c1e483eb28d438d3f73c49e5b
#
_entry.id   13044b5c1e483eb28d438d3f73c49e5b
#
_cell.length_a   1.000
_cell.length_b   1.000
_cell.length_c   1.000
_cell.angle_alpha   90.00
_cell.angle_beta   90.00
_cell.angle_gamma   90.00
#
_symmetry.space_group_name_H-M   'P 1'
#
loop_
_entity.id
_entity.type
_entity.pdbx_description
1 polymer ?
#
loop_
_entity_poly.entity_id
_entity_poly.type
_entity_poly.pdbx_seq_one_letter_code
_entity_poly.pdbx_strand_id
1 'polypeptide(L)'
;CLQTSSDSMYLARHVGLRVGAPQSTPAVTVNRLCGSGFQAVTQATQEIMLGHAEVILCGGTESMSQAPHVVRGARWGELRIGDVGGQFEDLLWQALLDTNCGLMMAQTAEELATRYEVTREESDAVALRSHRRAAAAWEEGRFGDEVVPVEVETREGTREFAYDEHIRPDTTEESLARLRPYFSEDGMVTAGSSSGIGDGSASFVLALRRWAEDRSLTPLGRVVSWAYVGVDPRVMGIGPAPAIRQALGRAG
;
A
#
# COMPACT_ATOMS: atom_id res chain seq x y z
N CYS A 1 -0.29 -1.93 6.99
CA CYS A 1 0.93 -1.85 7.83
C CYS A 1 0.72 -1.03 9.11
N LEU A 2 -0.15 -0.06 9.09
CA LEU A 2 -0.53 0.70 10.27
C LEU A 2 -1.68 0.03 11.03
N GLN A 3 -1.76 0.27 12.34
CA GLN A 3 -2.89 -0.13 13.16
C GLN A 3 -3.59 1.14 13.62
N THR A 4 -4.51 1.63 12.79
CA THR A 4 -5.16 2.93 12.95
C THR A 4 -6.35 2.92 13.92
N SER A 5 -6.88 1.73 14.26
CA SER A 5 -7.97 1.57 15.22
C SER A 5 -7.82 0.30 16.04
N SER A 6 -8.62 0.14 17.09
CA SER A 6 -8.68 -1.09 17.88
C SER A 6 -9.12 -2.31 17.07
N ASP A 7 -9.87 -2.10 16.00
CA ASP A 7 -10.37 -3.18 15.12
C ASP A 7 -9.35 -3.66 14.10
N SER A 8 -8.30 -2.88 13.84
CA SER A 8 -7.33 -3.20 12.78
C SER A 8 -6.60 -4.53 12.97
N MET A 9 -6.38 -4.95 14.22
CA MET A 9 -5.77 -6.25 14.53
C MET A 9 -6.68 -7.43 14.15
N TYR A 10 -7.99 -7.24 14.18
CA TYR A 10 -9.00 -8.26 13.89
C TYR A 10 -9.60 -8.11 12.49
N LEU A 11 -9.06 -7.21 11.67
CA LEU A 11 -9.65 -6.77 10.41
C LEU A 11 -10.12 -7.93 9.53
N ALA A 12 -9.24 -8.87 9.21
CA ALA A 12 -9.58 -10.01 8.35
C ALA A 12 -10.77 -10.81 8.90
N ARG A 13 -10.80 -11.03 10.22
CA ARG A 13 -11.90 -11.75 10.87
C ARG A 13 -13.20 -10.95 10.82
N HIS A 14 -13.14 -9.65 11.10
CA HIS A 14 -14.32 -8.79 11.07
C HIS A 14 -14.90 -8.66 9.67
N VAL A 15 -14.05 -8.51 8.66
CA VAL A 15 -14.49 -8.50 7.24
C VAL A 15 -15.20 -9.81 6.90
N GLY A 16 -14.58 -10.97 7.18
CA GLY A 16 -15.18 -12.27 6.93
C GLY A 16 -16.56 -12.43 7.58
N LEU A 17 -16.72 -12.06 8.84
CA LEU A 17 -18.00 -12.13 9.55
C LEU A 17 -19.04 -11.18 8.96
N ARG A 18 -18.66 -9.96 8.59
CA ARG A 18 -19.57 -8.95 8.01
C ARG A 18 -20.09 -9.33 6.62
N VAL A 19 -19.28 -10.03 5.83
CA VAL A 19 -19.72 -10.55 4.51
C VAL A 19 -20.43 -11.90 4.60
N GLY A 20 -20.70 -12.39 5.81
CA GLY A 20 -21.49 -13.61 6.04
C GLY A 20 -20.71 -14.92 5.97
N ALA A 21 -19.38 -14.89 6.07
CA ALA A 21 -18.60 -16.13 6.19
C ALA A 21 -19.01 -16.91 7.47
N PRO A 22 -19.06 -18.24 7.42
CA PRO A 22 -19.36 -19.05 8.60
C PRO A 22 -18.44 -18.71 9.80
N GLN A 23 -18.98 -18.79 11.00
CA GLN A 23 -18.18 -18.54 12.22
C GLN A 23 -16.98 -19.50 12.36
N SER A 24 -17.05 -20.67 11.76
CA SER A 24 -15.96 -21.64 11.71
C SER A 24 -14.84 -21.29 10.74
N THR A 25 -15.05 -20.29 9.84
CA THR A 25 -14.04 -19.86 8.87
C THR A 25 -12.88 -19.18 9.59
N PRO A 26 -11.65 -19.68 9.50
CA PRO A 26 -10.49 -19.02 10.09
C PRO A 26 -10.13 -17.76 9.33
N ALA A 27 -9.43 -16.84 9.99
CA ALA A 27 -8.93 -15.63 9.38
C ALA A 27 -7.56 -15.26 9.95
N VAL A 28 -6.73 -14.62 9.15
CA VAL A 28 -5.42 -14.12 9.55
C VAL A 28 -5.19 -12.71 8.99
N THR A 29 -4.67 -11.82 9.80
CA THR A 29 -4.17 -10.53 9.36
C THR A 29 -2.65 -10.61 9.25
N VAL A 30 -2.12 -10.24 8.10
CA VAL A 30 -0.68 -10.27 7.81
C VAL A 30 -0.13 -8.86 7.68
N ASN A 31 1.13 -8.70 8.06
CA ASN A 31 1.86 -7.46 7.88
C ASN A 31 3.23 -7.72 7.24
N ARG A 32 3.42 -7.20 6.03
CA ARG A 32 4.68 -7.08 5.33
C ARG A 32 4.84 -5.64 4.82
N LEU A 33 4.49 -4.67 5.64
CA LEU A 33 4.45 -3.26 5.27
C LEU A 33 3.71 -3.06 3.93
N CYS A 34 4.25 -2.27 3.00
CA CYS A 34 3.66 -2.01 1.68
C CYS A 34 3.44 -3.29 0.84
N GLY A 35 4.13 -4.39 1.14
CA GLY A 35 3.96 -5.70 0.48
C GLY A 35 2.85 -6.59 1.06
N SER A 36 2.06 -6.11 2.03
CA SER A 36 1.06 -6.94 2.73
C SER A 36 -0.03 -7.48 1.80
N GLY A 37 -0.46 -6.70 0.80
CA GLY A 37 -1.43 -7.16 -0.19
C GLY A 37 -0.91 -8.36 -0.99
N PHE A 38 0.32 -8.28 -1.51
CA PHE A 38 0.96 -9.43 -2.17
C PHE A 38 1.15 -10.61 -1.22
N GLN A 39 1.46 -10.36 0.05
CA GLN A 39 1.57 -11.43 1.05
C GLN A 39 0.23 -12.15 1.26
N ALA A 40 -0.87 -11.42 1.34
CA ALA A 40 -2.20 -12.02 1.46
C ALA A 40 -2.53 -12.93 0.28
N VAL A 41 -2.23 -12.49 -0.97
CA VAL A 41 -2.39 -13.30 -2.19
C VAL A 41 -1.57 -14.58 -2.14
N THR A 42 -0.29 -14.46 -1.84
CA THR A 42 0.62 -15.61 -1.88
C THR A 42 0.33 -16.60 -0.77
N GLN A 43 -0.03 -16.13 0.43
CA GLN A 43 -0.43 -17.00 1.53
C GLN A 43 -1.74 -17.73 1.21
N ALA A 44 -2.75 -17.02 0.69
CA ALA A 44 -3.99 -17.64 0.25
C ALA A 44 -3.76 -18.69 -0.85
N THR A 45 -2.87 -18.41 -1.79
CA THR A 45 -2.47 -19.38 -2.83
C THR A 45 -1.82 -20.63 -2.21
N GLN A 46 -0.93 -20.44 -1.24
CA GLN A 46 -0.27 -21.57 -0.55
C GLN A 46 -1.28 -22.43 0.22
N GLU A 47 -2.24 -21.83 0.94
CA GLU A 47 -3.29 -22.56 1.66
C GLU A 47 -4.16 -23.39 0.70
N ILE A 48 -4.48 -22.85 -0.47
CA ILE A 48 -5.21 -23.57 -1.51
C ILE A 48 -4.35 -24.73 -2.10
N MET A 49 -3.07 -24.47 -2.39
CA MET A 49 -2.15 -25.50 -2.91
C MET A 49 -1.92 -26.64 -1.92
N LEU A 50 -1.93 -26.37 -0.62
CA LEU A 50 -1.82 -27.37 0.44
C LEU A 50 -3.13 -28.15 0.68
N GLY A 51 -4.22 -27.74 0.06
CA GLY A 51 -5.53 -28.37 0.23
C GLY A 51 -6.26 -27.99 1.52
N HIS A 52 -5.80 -26.95 2.22
CA HIS A 52 -6.44 -26.47 3.45
C HIS A 52 -7.74 -25.71 3.17
N ALA A 53 -7.88 -25.13 1.97
CA ALA A 53 -9.08 -24.44 1.52
C ALA A 53 -9.25 -24.57 0.01
N GLU A 54 -10.48 -24.45 -0.46
CA GLU A 54 -10.81 -24.39 -1.89
C GLU A 54 -11.08 -22.96 -2.37
N VAL A 55 -11.48 -22.07 -1.45
CA VAL A 55 -11.78 -20.67 -1.73
C VAL A 55 -11.37 -19.81 -0.53
N ILE A 56 -10.77 -18.66 -0.80
CA ILE A 56 -10.28 -17.72 0.22
C ILE A 56 -10.61 -16.30 -0.24
N LEU A 57 -11.27 -15.53 0.64
CA LEU A 57 -11.37 -14.08 0.51
C LEU A 57 -10.06 -13.47 0.99
N CYS A 58 -9.41 -12.66 0.18
CA CYS A 58 -8.20 -11.95 0.56
C CYS A 58 -8.22 -10.50 0.05
N GLY A 59 -7.34 -9.68 0.61
CA GLY A 59 -7.26 -8.28 0.26
C GLY A 59 -6.39 -7.50 1.22
N GLY A 60 -6.51 -6.21 1.19
CA GLY A 60 -5.82 -5.30 2.09
C GLY A 60 -6.52 -3.95 2.17
N THR A 61 -6.26 -3.26 3.25
CA THR A 61 -6.73 -1.90 3.46
C THR A 61 -5.71 -1.12 4.27
N GLU A 62 -5.66 0.18 4.07
CA GLU A 62 -4.90 1.11 4.89
C GLU A 62 -5.69 2.41 5.05
N SER A 63 -5.72 2.95 6.25
CA SER A 63 -6.27 4.26 6.57
C SER A 63 -5.16 5.13 7.14
N MET A 64 -4.36 5.70 6.26
CA MET A 64 -3.23 6.56 6.65
C MET A 64 -3.70 7.85 7.31
N SER A 65 -4.85 8.38 6.89
CA SER A 65 -5.44 9.59 7.45
C SER A 65 -5.82 9.45 8.93
N GLN A 66 -6.03 8.22 9.42
CA GLN A 66 -6.36 7.91 10.81
C GLN A 66 -5.16 7.37 11.60
N ALA A 67 -3.94 7.47 11.08
CA ALA A 67 -2.76 7.03 11.80
C ALA A 67 -2.63 7.77 13.14
N PRO A 68 -2.54 7.05 14.28
CA PRO A 68 -2.52 7.68 15.58
C PRO A 68 -1.16 8.28 15.90
N HIS A 69 -1.17 9.28 16.78
CA HIS A 69 0.03 9.67 17.51
C HIS A 69 0.12 8.82 18.78
N VAL A 70 1.30 8.34 19.10
CA VAL A 70 1.56 7.49 20.25
C VAL A 70 2.40 8.22 21.29
N VAL A 71 2.15 7.89 22.55
CA VAL A 71 2.92 8.38 23.70
C VAL A 71 3.61 7.18 24.35
N ARG A 72 4.93 7.21 24.40
CA ARG A 72 5.69 6.17 25.09
C ARG A 72 5.86 6.46 26.57
N GLY A 73 6.11 5.42 27.38
CA GLY A 73 6.33 5.54 28.82
C GLY A 73 5.05 5.67 29.67
N ALA A 74 3.89 5.91 29.06
CA ALA A 74 2.64 6.15 29.78
C ALA A 74 2.10 4.94 30.56
N ARG A 75 2.37 3.72 30.11
CA ARG A 75 1.78 2.48 30.66
C ARG A 75 2.12 2.25 32.13
N TRP A 76 3.32 2.58 32.56
CA TRP A 76 3.84 2.32 33.89
C TRP A 76 3.94 3.57 34.77
N GLY A 77 3.26 4.66 34.39
CA GLY A 77 3.19 5.89 35.17
C GLY A 77 4.42 6.80 35.04
N GLU A 78 5.26 6.58 34.04
CA GLU A 78 6.39 7.45 33.73
C GLU A 78 5.95 8.81 33.13
N LEU A 79 4.74 8.85 32.56
CA LEU A 79 4.11 10.07 32.06
C LEU A 79 3.06 10.56 33.04
N ARG A 80 3.21 11.78 33.54
CA ARG A 80 2.21 12.47 34.37
C ARG A 80 1.46 13.52 33.57
N ILE A 81 0.18 13.72 33.88
CA ILE A 81 -0.60 14.84 33.32
C ILE A 81 0.09 16.14 33.76
N GLY A 82 0.53 16.93 32.79
CA GLY A 82 1.30 18.15 33.02
C GLY A 82 2.80 18.04 32.80
N ASP A 83 3.35 16.85 32.63
CA ASP A 83 4.72 16.70 32.12
C ASP A 83 4.79 17.13 30.66
N VAL A 84 5.44 18.27 30.42
CA VAL A 84 5.60 18.86 29.06
C VAL A 84 6.61 18.10 28.20
N GLY A 85 7.08 16.94 28.65
CA GLY A 85 8.15 16.17 28.02
C GLY A 85 7.75 14.86 27.36
N GLY A 86 6.46 14.50 27.35
CA GLY A 86 5.98 13.32 26.63
C GLY A 86 6.21 13.49 25.13
N GLN A 87 7.02 12.62 24.55
CA GLN A 87 7.21 12.61 23.10
C GLN A 87 5.97 12.00 22.43
N PHE A 88 5.26 12.83 21.70
CA PHE A 88 4.25 12.37 20.75
C PHE A 88 4.96 11.93 19.46
N GLU A 89 4.80 10.68 19.11
CA GLU A 89 5.34 10.12 17.88
C GLU A 89 4.20 9.94 16.88
N ASP A 90 4.33 10.53 15.71
CA ASP A 90 3.42 10.24 14.59
C ASP A 90 3.69 8.84 14.05
N LEU A 91 2.75 7.93 14.22
CA LEU A 91 2.91 6.53 13.81
C LEU A 91 3.03 6.39 12.30
N LEU A 92 2.46 7.30 11.51
CA LEU A 92 2.60 7.31 10.06
C LEU A 92 4.07 7.51 9.65
N TRP A 93 4.74 8.52 10.23
CA TRP A 93 6.15 8.78 9.98
C TRP A 93 7.06 7.69 10.53
N GLN A 94 6.73 7.14 11.71
CA GLN A 94 7.47 6.02 12.27
C GLN A 94 7.41 4.76 11.38
N ALA A 95 6.30 4.52 10.72
CA ALA A 95 6.17 3.40 9.78
C ALA A 95 7.01 3.57 8.49
N LEU A 96 7.43 4.80 8.19
CA LEU A 96 8.27 5.13 7.03
C LEU A 96 9.77 5.23 7.37
N LEU A 97 10.15 5.08 8.63
CA LEU A 97 11.54 5.09 9.09
C LEU A 97 12.05 3.66 9.26
N ASP A 98 13.08 3.31 8.51
CA ASP A 98 13.85 2.09 8.81
C ASP A 98 14.88 2.39 9.90
N THR A 99 14.59 1.93 11.12
CA THR A 99 15.46 2.15 12.27
C THR A 99 16.79 1.37 12.21
N ASN A 100 16.91 0.38 11.32
CA ASN A 100 18.16 -0.36 11.14
C ASN A 100 19.19 0.46 10.36
N CYS A 101 18.79 1.14 9.29
CA CYS A 101 19.70 2.01 8.53
C CYS A 101 19.55 3.51 8.87
N GLY A 102 18.54 3.89 9.66
CA GLY A 102 18.29 5.26 10.08
C GLY A 102 17.75 6.17 8.97
N LEU A 103 17.18 5.60 7.91
CA LEU A 103 16.68 6.34 6.76
C LEU A 103 15.16 6.26 6.65
N MET A 104 14.55 7.38 6.29
CA MET A 104 13.17 7.40 5.80
C MET A 104 13.09 6.72 4.42
N MET A 105 11.93 6.15 4.09
CA MET A 105 11.73 5.48 2.79
C MET A 105 12.10 6.38 1.61
N ALA A 106 11.75 7.65 1.65
CA ALA A 106 12.13 8.59 0.61
C ALA A 106 13.64 8.89 0.58
N GLN A 107 14.35 8.85 1.71
CA GLN A 107 15.81 8.95 1.74
C GLN A 107 16.48 7.72 1.12
N THR A 108 15.90 6.52 1.25
CA THR A 108 16.40 5.34 0.52
C THR A 108 16.25 5.49 -0.99
N ALA A 109 15.29 6.28 -1.47
CA ALA A 109 15.17 6.62 -2.88
C ALA A 109 16.29 7.56 -3.36
N GLU A 110 16.73 8.53 -2.53
CA GLU A 110 17.91 9.36 -2.83
C GLU A 110 19.19 8.51 -2.91
N GLU A 111 19.41 7.59 -1.97
CA GLU A 111 20.52 6.65 -2.00
C GLU A 111 20.50 5.78 -3.27
N LEU A 112 19.30 5.30 -3.65
CA LEU A 112 19.11 4.52 -4.87
C LEU A 112 19.43 5.34 -6.11
N ALA A 113 18.93 6.57 -6.19
CA ALA A 113 19.19 7.49 -7.28
C ALA A 113 20.68 7.75 -7.46
N THR A 114 21.38 8.03 -6.36
CA THR A 114 22.83 8.22 -6.37
C THR A 114 23.57 6.97 -6.87
N ARG A 115 23.18 5.78 -6.39
CA ARG A 115 23.82 4.52 -6.77
C ARG A 115 23.63 4.13 -8.23
N TYR A 116 22.48 4.47 -8.80
CA TYR A 116 22.10 4.09 -10.16
C TYR A 116 22.08 5.28 -11.13
N GLU A 117 22.61 6.42 -10.70
CA GLU A 117 22.74 7.64 -11.50
C GLU A 117 21.40 8.10 -12.12
N VAL A 118 20.30 7.91 -11.35
CA VAL A 118 18.96 8.37 -11.78
C VAL A 118 18.88 9.88 -11.58
N THR A 119 18.54 10.60 -12.62
CA THR A 119 18.46 12.06 -12.59
C THR A 119 17.09 12.57 -12.13
N ARG A 120 17.03 13.84 -11.75
CA ARG A 120 15.80 14.53 -11.41
C ARG A 120 14.82 14.55 -12.59
N GLU A 121 15.31 14.79 -13.78
CA GLU A 121 14.53 14.86 -15.01
C GLU A 121 13.91 13.50 -15.35
N GLU A 122 14.64 12.41 -15.17
CA GLU A 122 14.11 11.05 -15.35
C GLU A 122 12.99 10.75 -14.35
N SER A 123 13.15 11.14 -13.09
CA SER A 123 12.15 11.00 -12.05
C SER A 123 10.88 11.80 -12.38
N ASP A 124 11.03 13.08 -12.74
CA ASP A 124 9.92 13.95 -13.09
C ASP A 124 9.19 13.45 -14.36
N ALA A 125 9.91 12.92 -15.35
CA ALA A 125 9.31 12.31 -16.54
C ALA A 125 8.45 11.08 -16.22
N VAL A 126 8.87 10.27 -15.25
CA VAL A 126 8.06 9.12 -14.75
C VAL A 126 6.80 9.63 -14.04
N ALA A 127 6.93 10.64 -13.17
CA ALA A 127 5.82 11.24 -12.46
C ALA A 127 4.77 11.83 -13.42
N LEU A 128 5.21 12.62 -14.38
CA LEU A 128 4.34 13.21 -15.41
C LEU A 128 3.59 12.13 -16.21
N ARG A 129 4.32 11.12 -16.67
CA ARG A 129 3.72 9.99 -17.39
C ARG A 129 2.69 9.24 -16.54
N SER A 130 2.96 9.07 -15.24
CA SER A 130 2.05 8.42 -14.31
C SER A 130 0.74 9.19 -14.18
N HIS A 131 0.78 10.50 -13.93
CA HIS A 131 -0.41 11.34 -13.84
C HIS A 131 -1.23 11.33 -15.13
N ARG A 132 -0.58 11.50 -16.29
CA ARG A 132 -1.25 11.49 -17.60
C ARG A 132 -1.95 10.16 -17.89
N ARG A 133 -1.30 9.03 -17.58
CA ARG A 133 -1.88 7.69 -17.78
C ARG A 133 -3.05 7.43 -16.85
N ALA A 134 -2.94 7.83 -15.58
CA ALA A 134 -4.02 7.68 -14.62
C ALA A 134 -5.23 8.54 -15.02
N ALA A 135 -5.03 9.81 -15.39
CA ALA A 135 -6.10 10.69 -15.85
C ALA A 135 -6.81 10.11 -17.08
N ALA A 136 -6.05 9.67 -18.10
CA ALA A 136 -6.62 9.06 -19.30
C ALA A 136 -7.42 7.78 -18.98
N ALA A 137 -6.92 6.94 -18.07
CA ALA A 137 -7.63 5.72 -17.66
C ALA A 137 -8.96 6.01 -16.95
N TRP A 138 -9.02 7.08 -16.16
CA TRP A 138 -10.26 7.56 -15.56
C TRP A 138 -11.24 8.11 -16.59
N GLU A 139 -10.77 8.96 -17.52
CA GLU A 139 -11.57 9.51 -18.61
C GLU A 139 -12.15 8.42 -19.53
N GLU A 140 -11.38 7.35 -19.77
CA GLU A 140 -11.80 6.19 -20.56
C GLU A 140 -12.71 5.22 -19.79
N GLY A 141 -13.00 5.49 -18.52
CA GLY A 141 -13.85 4.66 -17.65
C GLY A 141 -13.26 3.29 -17.29
N ARG A 142 -11.94 3.12 -17.39
CA ARG A 142 -11.27 1.81 -17.16
C ARG A 142 -11.45 1.28 -15.73
N PHE A 143 -11.73 2.15 -14.77
CA PHE A 143 -11.90 1.78 -13.37
C PHE A 143 -13.36 1.57 -12.97
N GLY A 144 -14.32 1.72 -13.91
CA GLY A 144 -15.74 1.67 -13.61
C GLY A 144 -16.21 0.35 -12.98
N ASP A 145 -15.59 -0.76 -13.34
CA ASP A 145 -15.90 -2.09 -12.77
C ASP A 145 -15.18 -2.37 -11.44
N GLU A 146 -14.22 -1.54 -11.05
CA GLU A 146 -13.38 -1.76 -9.88
C GLU A 146 -13.73 -0.80 -8.73
N VAL A 147 -14.12 0.45 -9.05
CA VAL A 147 -14.38 1.49 -8.07
C VAL A 147 -15.77 1.31 -7.47
N VAL A 148 -15.80 1.26 -6.14
CA VAL A 148 -17.05 1.29 -5.37
C VAL A 148 -17.18 2.66 -4.72
N PRO A 149 -18.12 3.51 -5.15
CA PRO A 149 -18.37 4.80 -4.53
C PRO A 149 -18.76 4.66 -3.05
N VAL A 150 -18.26 5.57 -2.22
CA VAL A 150 -18.61 5.63 -0.79
C VAL A 150 -19.15 7.01 -0.44
N GLU A 151 -20.16 7.04 0.43
CA GLU A 151 -20.65 8.29 1.00
C GLU A 151 -19.72 8.73 2.15
N VAL A 152 -19.27 9.97 2.11
CA VAL A 152 -18.45 10.57 3.14
C VAL A 152 -19.11 11.82 3.72
N GLU A 153 -19.13 11.90 5.04
CA GLU A 153 -19.57 13.09 5.75
C GLU A 153 -18.50 14.18 5.69
N THR A 154 -18.90 15.35 5.23
CA THR A 154 -18.03 16.53 5.19
C THR A 154 -18.66 17.67 5.99
N ARG A 155 -17.95 18.77 6.18
CA ARG A 155 -18.51 19.97 6.83
C ARG A 155 -19.65 20.62 6.02
N GLU A 156 -19.73 20.31 4.71
CA GLU A 156 -20.73 20.82 3.76
C GLU A 156 -21.88 19.86 3.56
N GLY A 157 -21.86 18.68 4.21
CA GLY A 157 -22.84 17.62 4.10
C GLY A 157 -22.24 16.32 3.54
N THR A 158 -23.09 15.32 3.32
CA THR A 158 -22.71 14.03 2.73
C THR A 158 -22.40 14.21 1.25
N ARG A 159 -21.27 13.69 0.79
CA ARG A 159 -20.94 13.60 -0.65
C ARG A 159 -20.49 12.20 -1.01
N GLU A 160 -20.75 11.83 -2.26
CA GLU A 160 -20.18 10.62 -2.84
C GLU A 160 -18.70 10.83 -3.15
N PHE A 161 -17.88 9.87 -2.76
CA PHE A 161 -16.45 9.80 -3.05
C PHE A 161 -16.20 8.60 -3.97
N ALA A 162 -15.82 8.88 -5.22
CA ALA A 162 -15.70 7.88 -6.29
C ALA A 162 -14.48 8.11 -7.20
N TYR A 163 -13.54 8.94 -6.80
CA TYR A 163 -12.39 9.33 -7.64
C TYR A 163 -11.10 9.44 -6.81
N ASP A 164 -9.97 9.03 -7.38
CA ASP A 164 -8.65 9.15 -6.75
C ASP A 164 -8.13 10.58 -6.75
N GLU A 165 -8.16 11.26 -5.61
CA GLU A 165 -7.84 12.69 -5.46
C GLU A 165 -6.36 13.02 -5.76
N HIS A 166 -5.46 12.03 -5.75
CA HIS A 166 -4.03 12.25 -6.00
C HIS A 166 -3.68 12.41 -7.47
N ILE A 167 -4.58 12.09 -8.39
CA ILE A 167 -4.38 12.28 -9.82
C ILE A 167 -4.43 13.77 -10.13
N ARG A 168 -3.38 14.28 -10.77
CA ARG A 168 -3.26 15.69 -11.19
C ARG A 168 -3.13 15.76 -12.70
N PRO A 169 -4.25 15.88 -13.45
CA PRO A 169 -4.26 15.87 -14.90
C PRO A 169 -3.56 17.11 -15.51
N ASP A 170 -3.48 18.20 -14.74
CA ASP A 170 -2.85 19.47 -15.12
C ASP A 170 -1.32 19.50 -14.88
N THR A 171 -0.71 18.39 -14.47
CA THR A 171 0.73 18.30 -14.27
C THR A 171 1.51 18.53 -15.57
N THR A 172 2.53 19.39 -15.51
CA THR A 172 3.45 19.68 -16.63
C THR A 172 4.91 19.49 -16.20
N GLU A 173 5.82 19.41 -17.18
CA GLU A 173 7.27 19.35 -16.91
C GLU A 173 7.74 20.56 -16.12
N GLU A 174 7.26 21.77 -16.49
CA GLU A 174 7.62 23.01 -15.82
C GLU A 174 7.09 23.06 -14.38
N SER A 175 5.91 22.50 -14.12
CA SER A 175 5.36 22.45 -12.76
C SER A 175 6.17 21.52 -11.85
N LEU A 176 6.62 20.37 -12.37
CA LEU A 176 7.47 19.44 -11.65
C LEU A 176 8.86 20.01 -11.41
N ALA A 177 9.49 20.59 -12.41
CA ALA A 177 10.83 21.18 -12.31
C ALA A 177 10.94 22.30 -11.25
N ARG A 178 9.85 23.01 -10.97
CA ARG A 178 9.79 24.06 -9.92
C ARG A 178 9.74 23.53 -8.50
N LEU A 179 9.44 22.24 -8.30
CA LEU A 179 9.33 21.65 -6.98
C LEU A 179 10.73 21.53 -6.34
N ARG A 180 10.83 21.95 -5.09
CA ARG A 180 12.08 21.82 -4.33
C ARG A 180 12.26 20.38 -3.88
N PRO A 181 13.48 19.84 -3.95
CA PRO A 181 13.81 18.59 -3.31
C PRO A 181 13.55 18.64 -1.80
N TYR A 182 13.15 17.52 -1.21
CA TYR A 182 12.72 17.50 0.18
C TYR A 182 13.88 17.34 1.17
N PHE A 183 14.92 16.55 0.83
CA PHE A 183 15.97 16.16 1.77
C PHE A 183 17.28 16.92 1.60
N SER A 184 17.61 17.38 0.42
CA SER A 184 18.83 18.14 0.10
C SER A 184 18.58 19.07 -1.07
N GLU A 185 19.38 20.12 -1.20
CA GLU A 185 19.23 21.08 -2.30
C GLU A 185 19.42 20.42 -3.69
N ASP A 186 20.32 19.44 -3.78
CA ASP A 186 20.64 18.68 -4.99
C ASP A 186 19.88 17.33 -5.07
N GLY A 187 18.88 17.12 -4.23
CA GLY A 187 18.11 15.88 -4.18
C GLY A 187 17.16 15.71 -5.36
N MET A 188 16.74 14.46 -5.60
CA MET A 188 15.80 14.14 -6.68
C MET A 188 14.37 13.93 -6.19
N VAL A 189 14.16 13.63 -4.91
CA VAL A 189 12.83 13.34 -4.35
C VAL A 189 12.08 14.64 -4.06
N THR A 190 10.92 14.79 -4.70
CA THR A 190 10.03 15.94 -4.53
C THR A 190 8.60 15.49 -4.20
N ALA A 191 7.75 16.44 -3.86
CA ALA A 191 6.31 16.17 -3.71
C ALA A 191 5.67 15.66 -5.02
N GLY A 192 6.23 16.02 -6.19
CA GLY A 192 5.72 15.57 -7.50
C GLY A 192 6.10 14.14 -7.85
N SER A 193 7.23 13.65 -7.34
CA SER A 193 7.71 12.29 -7.56
C SER A 193 7.38 11.32 -6.40
N SER A 194 6.65 11.80 -5.39
CA SER A 194 6.26 11.02 -4.21
C SER A 194 4.76 10.77 -4.18
N SER A 195 4.36 9.59 -3.67
CA SER A 195 2.94 9.33 -3.39
C SER A 195 2.47 10.14 -2.19
N GLY A 196 1.22 10.58 -2.21
CA GLY A 196 0.59 11.25 -1.08
C GLY A 196 0.17 10.26 0.03
N ILE A 197 -0.30 10.83 1.15
CA ILE A 197 -1.02 10.10 2.19
C ILE A 197 -2.38 9.76 1.62
N GLY A 198 -2.74 8.45 1.60
CA GLY A 198 -3.98 7.99 1.00
C GLY A 198 -4.60 6.84 1.78
N ASP A 199 -5.93 6.83 1.81
CA ASP A 199 -6.72 5.73 2.31
C ASP A 199 -7.14 4.85 1.13
N GLY A 200 -7.27 3.55 1.36
CA GLY A 200 -7.69 2.66 0.29
C GLY A 200 -7.91 1.23 0.75
N SER A 201 -8.72 0.51 -0.01
CA SER A 201 -8.93 -0.92 0.20
C SER A 201 -9.14 -1.64 -1.13
N ALA A 202 -8.75 -2.90 -1.17
CA ALA A 202 -9.04 -3.79 -2.27
C ALA A 202 -9.26 -5.21 -1.76
N SER A 203 -10.19 -5.93 -2.37
CA SER A 203 -10.47 -7.31 -2.02
C SER A 203 -10.76 -8.14 -3.27
N PHE A 204 -10.47 -9.44 -3.19
CA PHE A 204 -10.77 -10.40 -4.24
C PHE A 204 -10.86 -11.82 -3.66
N VAL A 205 -11.37 -12.73 -4.45
CA VAL A 205 -11.51 -14.13 -4.10
C VAL A 205 -10.50 -14.95 -4.89
N LEU A 206 -9.70 -15.75 -4.20
CA LEU A 206 -8.90 -16.81 -4.78
C LEU A 206 -9.63 -18.15 -4.61
N ALA A 207 -9.60 -18.97 -5.67
CA ALA A 207 -10.23 -20.28 -5.63
C ALA A 207 -9.44 -21.31 -6.43
N LEU A 208 -9.62 -22.59 -6.09
CA LEU A 208 -9.25 -23.66 -7.01
C LEU A 208 -10.01 -23.51 -8.31
N ARG A 209 -9.36 -23.78 -9.43
CA ARG A 209 -9.98 -23.73 -10.76
C ARG A 209 -11.28 -24.54 -10.81
N ARG A 210 -11.25 -25.80 -10.39
CA ARG A 210 -12.43 -26.69 -10.37
C ARG A 210 -13.58 -26.09 -9.55
N TRP A 211 -13.29 -25.47 -8.41
CA TRP A 211 -14.31 -24.84 -7.55
C TRP A 211 -15.04 -23.71 -8.28
N ALA A 212 -14.32 -22.91 -9.08
CA ALA A 212 -14.90 -21.86 -9.91
C ALA A 212 -15.69 -22.44 -11.09
N GLU A 213 -15.14 -23.44 -11.79
CA GLU A 213 -15.78 -24.12 -12.93
C GLU A 213 -17.09 -24.78 -12.53
N ASP A 214 -17.14 -25.50 -11.40
CA ASP A 214 -18.34 -26.16 -10.86
C ASP A 214 -19.48 -25.14 -10.55
N ARG A 215 -19.15 -23.87 -10.43
CA ARG A 215 -20.08 -22.77 -10.15
C ARG A 215 -20.28 -21.83 -11.33
N SER A 216 -19.78 -22.20 -12.50
CA SER A 216 -19.84 -21.38 -13.73
C SER A 216 -19.29 -19.96 -13.55
N LEU A 217 -18.28 -19.80 -12.68
CA LEU A 217 -17.58 -18.53 -12.48
C LEU A 217 -16.42 -18.41 -13.47
N THR A 218 -16.30 -17.23 -14.06
CA THR A 218 -15.20 -16.91 -14.98
C THR A 218 -14.04 -16.29 -14.20
N PRO A 219 -12.85 -16.95 -14.13
CA PRO A 219 -11.69 -16.36 -13.49
C PRO A 219 -11.18 -15.13 -14.25
N LEU A 220 -10.82 -14.07 -13.52
CA LEU A 220 -10.17 -12.88 -14.08
C LEU A 220 -8.69 -13.14 -14.43
N GLY A 221 -8.07 -14.10 -13.74
CA GLY A 221 -6.67 -14.43 -13.95
C GLY A 221 -6.25 -15.65 -13.14
N ARG A 222 -4.97 -15.99 -13.23
CA ARG A 222 -4.35 -17.10 -12.50
C ARG A 222 -3.07 -16.65 -11.83
N VAL A 223 -2.86 -17.01 -10.55
CA VAL A 223 -1.56 -16.91 -9.91
C VAL A 223 -0.64 -17.99 -10.47
N VAL A 224 0.41 -17.58 -11.18
CA VAL A 224 1.36 -18.50 -11.84
C VAL A 224 2.58 -18.72 -10.96
N SER A 225 3.16 -17.64 -10.45
CA SER A 225 4.33 -17.68 -9.59
C SER A 225 4.41 -16.44 -8.72
N TRP A 226 5.32 -16.46 -7.75
CA TRP A 226 5.69 -15.31 -6.92
C TRP A 226 7.13 -15.44 -6.45
N ALA A 227 7.70 -14.34 -5.96
CA ALA A 227 9.01 -14.35 -5.33
C ALA A 227 9.12 -13.32 -4.22
N TYR A 228 10.00 -13.59 -3.27
CA TYR A 228 10.44 -12.67 -2.23
C TYR A 228 11.96 -12.57 -2.29
N VAL A 229 12.48 -11.35 -2.27
CA VAL A 229 13.91 -11.09 -2.29
C VAL A 229 14.25 -10.06 -1.23
N GLY A 230 15.26 -10.35 -0.42
CA GLY A 230 15.89 -9.37 0.46
C GLY A 230 16.94 -8.57 -0.30
N VAL A 231 17.06 -7.29 0.02
CA VAL A 231 18.06 -6.36 -0.54
C VAL A 231 18.66 -5.52 0.57
N ASP A 232 19.74 -4.79 0.27
CA ASP A 232 20.29 -3.79 1.17
C ASP A 232 19.22 -2.77 1.56
N PRO A 233 18.92 -2.57 2.86
CA PRO A 233 17.86 -1.65 3.32
C PRO A 233 18.07 -0.22 2.82
N ARG A 234 19.30 0.24 2.68
CA ARG A 234 19.61 1.60 2.21
C ARG A 234 19.11 1.90 0.80
N VAL A 235 18.91 0.85 -0.01
CA VAL A 235 18.42 0.97 -1.39
C VAL A 235 17.18 0.06 -1.60
N MET A 236 16.30 0.00 -0.63
CA MET A 236 15.19 -0.94 -0.62
C MET A 236 14.31 -0.85 -1.87
N GLY A 237 14.24 0.32 -2.52
CA GLY A 237 13.46 0.55 -3.74
C GLY A 237 13.88 -0.32 -4.93
N ILE A 238 15.09 -0.93 -4.92
CA ILE A 238 15.51 -1.89 -5.96
C ILE A 238 14.85 -3.27 -5.81
N GLY A 239 14.29 -3.57 -4.62
CA GLY A 239 13.76 -4.89 -4.28
C GLY A 239 12.79 -5.51 -5.30
N PRO A 240 11.85 -4.74 -5.88
CA PRO A 240 10.95 -5.26 -6.91
C PRO A 240 11.68 -5.83 -8.13
N ALA A 241 12.78 -5.25 -8.56
CA ALA A 241 13.49 -5.70 -9.77
C ALA A 241 14.00 -7.15 -9.69
N PRO A 242 14.79 -7.56 -8.68
CA PRO A 242 15.19 -8.97 -8.54
C PRO A 242 13.99 -9.89 -8.21
N ALA A 243 12.98 -9.42 -7.47
CA ALA A 243 11.80 -10.22 -7.17
C ALA A 243 10.98 -10.53 -8.43
N ILE A 244 10.77 -9.55 -9.30
CA ILE A 244 10.09 -9.73 -10.60
C ILE A 244 10.85 -10.72 -11.47
N ARG A 245 12.18 -10.55 -11.62
CA ARG A 245 13.02 -11.48 -12.40
C ARG A 245 12.89 -12.92 -11.88
N GLN A 246 12.92 -13.11 -10.57
CA GLN A 246 12.78 -14.42 -9.96
C GLN A 246 11.38 -15.01 -10.17
N ALA A 247 10.32 -14.20 -10.04
CA ALA A 247 8.96 -14.65 -10.28
C ALA A 247 8.75 -15.04 -11.75
N LEU A 248 9.23 -14.23 -12.70
CA LEU A 248 9.17 -14.55 -14.12
C LEU A 248 9.96 -15.83 -14.45
N GLY A 249 11.16 -15.99 -13.91
CA GLY A 249 11.94 -17.21 -14.11
C GLY A 249 11.29 -18.48 -13.54
N ARG A 250 10.44 -18.36 -12.52
CA ARG A 250 9.63 -19.48 -11.99
C ARG A 250 8.39 -19.77 -12.84
N ALA A 251 7.94 -18.79 -13.58
CA ALA A 251 6.75 -18.91 -14.43
C ALA A 251 7.01 -19.64 -15.76
N GLY A 252 8.27 -19.66 -16.21
CA GLY A 252 8.72 -20.26 -17.48
C GLY A 252 8.94 -19.22 -18.56
#